data_29149471aac432edc05ba214a2f5b273
#
_entry.id   29149471aac432edc05ba214a2f5b273
#
_cell.length_a   1.000
_cell.length_b   1.000
_cell.length_c   1.000
_cell.angle_alpha   90.00
_cell.angle_beta   90.00
_cell.angle_gamma   90.00
#
_symmetry.space_group_name_H-M   'P 1'
#
loop_
_entity.id
_entity.type
_entity.pdbx_description
1 polymer ?
#
loop_
_entity_poly.entity_id
_entity_poly.type
_entity_poly.pdbx_seq_one_letter_code
_entity_poly.pdbx_strand_id
1 'polypeptide(L)'
;MNNEIDYSIYESVDDLKAAFSINEDKRDEPKGSEKPDKVLKADKLPVVYADLNIKKYHNIFKHWIIFTNDRSDENKTLKNIHEAIKDFDMKPELHIFVAADMDAEEDESRITIRDDEEEFTIEKESNLDTLVFARLGVQGEDECEHAVQLLQDRGFLVLNPIRPSQIACDKYQSACLFEKGNIPQPRFCLMTKEDFYDADSFKAQITRVYPDYNFNDPDKNKDKDLVIKILDGHGGTGVMLIDCKRTTAVLQAIFAIDPERRLIIQRKEEGDGGDIRVHVLTLRNKQIILAAMKRQQLGGDFRSNVSLGAEAVPIKLTPEQEQIALRTAMLSKLPWCAVDIMPLVKGSNKEIGDNVVLEINASPGTFGISEVIKRNFINVMVNELNDPSEFMLQDKTAGFVESINIKFADNVHVDMLAKLDTGNSTTASTMEVGKFADNGKEISFKVGGKNLSFKKQKSMIAKAGEEQYERPTIIVPEITVGLRKVKDVRFAVVKSRENKTTNVLLNRDVLSRLGYTVHPSTAHILTPEMQKIDVSRL
;
A
#
# COMPACT_ATOMS: atom_id res chain seq x y z
N MET A 1 -11.45 17.99 22.77
CA MET A 1 -12.69 17.87 21.97
C MET A 1 -12.68 16.49 21.40
N ASN A 2 -13.58 15.63 21.82
CA ASN A 2 -13.63 14.24 21.35
C ASN A 2 -14.04 14.23 19.87
N ASN A 3 -13.14 13.87 19.01
CA ASN A 3 -13.47 13.50 17.63
C ASN A 3 -14.05 12.08 17.67
N GLU A 4 -15.36 11.97 17.81
CA GLU A 4 -16.07 10.73 17.52
C GLU A 4 -15.89 10.42 16.04
N ILE A 5 -15.16 9.36 15.74
CA ILE A 5 -15.07 8.80 14.40
C ILE A 5 -16.44 8.21 14.10
N ASP A 6 -17.13 8.78 13.14
CA ASP A 6 -18.43 8.31 12.66
C ASP A 6 -18.30 6.92 12.03
N TYR A 7 -18.68 5.89 12.76
CA TYR A 7 -18.71 4.50 12.31
C TYR A 7 -19.95 4.13 11.47
N SER A 8 -20.84 5.11 11.17
CA SER A 8 -22.09 4.88 10.44
C SER A 8 -21.90 4.43 8.98
N ILE A 9 -20.67 4.39 8.46
CA ILE A 9 -20.36 3.91 7.10
C ILE A 9 -20.34 2.37 7.00
N TYR A 10 -20.44 1.65 8.11
CA TYR A 10 -20.44 0.18 8.16
C TYR A 10 -21.76 -0.36 8.70
N GLU A 11 -22.87 0.01 8.08
CA GLU A 11 -24.09 -0.74 8.22
C GLU A 11 -23.88 -2.15 7.63
N SER A 12 -24.48 -3.14 8.24
CA SER A 12 -24.21 -4.58 8.21
C SER A 12 -23.72 -5.19 6.87
N VAL A 13 -23.00 -6.31 6.98
CA VAL A 13 -22.57 -7.17 5.83
C VAL A 13 -23.76 -7.55 4.92
N ASP A 14 -24.98 -7.55 5.45
CA ASP A 14 -26.20 -7.88 4.71
C ASP A 14 -26.67 -6.71 3.83
N ASP A 15 -26.43 -5.46 4.22
CA ASP A 15 -26.73 -4.29 3.38
C ASP A 15 -25.78 -4.19 2.17
N LEU A 16 -24.53 -4.60 2.34
CA LEU A 16 -23.57 -4.74 1.22
C LEU A 16 -23.98 -5.89 0.27
N LYS A 17 -24.48 -7.00 0.78
CA LYS A 17 -25.02 -8.08 -0.06
C LYS A 17 -26.28 -7.66 -0.81
N ALA A 18 -27.15 -6.86 -0.21
CA ALA A 18 -28.33 -6.31 -0.86
C ALA A 18 -28.01 -5.31 -1.98
N ALA A 19 -26.96 -4.49 -1.81
CA ALA A 19 -26.51 -3.54 -2.81
C ALA A 19 -25.86 -4.19 -4.05
N PHE A 20 -25.37 -5.44 -3.92
CA PHE A 20 -24.74 -6.23 -4.99
C PHE A 20 -25.55 -7.44 -5.45
N SER A 21 -26.76 -7.66 -4.92
CA SER A 21 -27.68 -8.68 -5.45
C SER A 21 -28.29 -8.19 -6.76
N ILE A 22 -27.63 -8.55 -7.85
CA ILE A 22 -28.23 -8.50 -9.19
C ILE A 22 -29.35 -9.54 -9.19
N ASN A 23 -30.59 -9.10 -9.39
CA ASN A 23 -31.76 -9.94 -9.56
C ASN A 23 -31.50 -11.02 -10.62
N GLU A 24 -31.45 -12.27 -10.21
CA GLU A 24 -31.65 -13.41 -11.09
C GLU A 24 -33.13 -13.54 -11.46
N ASP A 25 -33.63 -12.65 -12.29
CA ASP A 25 -34.89 -12.84 -12.97
C ASP A 25 -34.64 -13.44 -14.36
N LYS A 26 -35.25 -14.61 -14.53
CA LYS A 26 -35.28 -15.42 -15.75
C LYS A 26 -35.60 -14.56 -16.96
N ARG A 27 -34.64 -14.43 -17.87
CA ARG A 27 -34.88 -14.02 -19.26
C ARG A 27 -34.54 -15.17 -20.18
N ASP A 28 -35.52 -15.48 -21.05
CA ASP A 28 -35.43 -16.48 -22.10
C ASP A 28 -34.15 -16.36 -22.92
N GLU A 29 -33.48 -17.50 -23.12
CA GLU A 29 -32.28 -17.61 -23.96
C GLU A 29 -32.64 -17.34 -25.43
N PRO A 30 -32.00 -16.41 -26.13
CA PRO A 30 -31.95 -16.41 -27.59
C PRO A 30 -30.87 -17.41 -28.03
N LYS A 31 -31.29 -18.36 -28.84
CA LYS A 31 -30.40 -19.30 -29.51
C LYS A 31 -29.47 -18.55 -30.49
N GLY A 32 -28.18 -18.76 -30.28
CA GLY A 32 -27.13 -18.46 -31.26
C GLY A 32 -26.43 -17.13 -31.07
N SER A 33 -25.38 -17.11 -30.24
CA SER A 33 -24.29 -16.19 -30.41
C SER A 33 -23.04 -16.73 -29.70
N GLU A 34 -21.95 -16.45 -30.32
CA GLU A 34 -20.55 -16.71 -30.02
C GLU A 34 -20.18 -16.67 -28.53
N LYS A 35 -19.22 -17.50 -28.16
CA LYS A 35 -18.65 -17.57 -26.82
C LYS A 35 -18.30 -16.17 -26.32
N PRO A 36 -18.71 -15.79 -25.08
CA PRO A 36 -18.32 -14.52 -24.50
C PRO A 36 -16.80 -14.48 -24.43
N ASP A 37 -16.26 -13.44 -25.04
CA ASP A 37 -14.86 -13.10 -25.02
C ASP A 37 -14.33 -13.11 -23.58
N LYS A 38 -13.13 -13.64 -23.45
CA LYS A 38 -12.30 -13.74 -22.26
C LYS A 38 -12.59 -12.61 -21.28
N VAL A 39 -13.21 -12.95 -20.14
CA VAL A 39 -13.09 -12.15 -18.93
C VAL A 39 -11.60 -11.83 -18.79
N LEU A 40 -11.25 -10.55 -18.91
CA LEU A 40 -9.90 -10.08 -18.63
C LEU A 40 -9.58 -10.56 -17.22
N LYS A 41 -8.82 -11.65 -17.11
CA LYS A 41 -8.17 -12.02 -15.86
C LYS A 41 -7.36 -10.78 -15.53
N ALA A 42 -7.65 -10.15 -14.39
CA ALA A 42 -6.78 -9.11 -13.85
C ALA A 42 -5.38 -9.72 -13.90
N ASP A 43 -4.53 -9.18 -14.78
CA ASP A 43 -3.19 -9.72 -14.97
C ASP A 43 -2.52 -9.66 -13.61
N LYS A 44 -2.16 -10.84 -13.08
CA LYS A 44 -1.40 -10.93 -11.84
C LYS A 44 -0.10 -10.17 -12.08
N LEU A 45 0.25 -9.26 -11.19
CA LEU A 45 1.53 -8.58 -11.27
C LEU A 45 2.66 -9.63 -11.37
N PRO A 46 3.69 -9.38 -12.18
CA PRO A 46 4.86 -10.25 -12.21
C PRO A 46 5.47 -10.37 -10.82
N VAL A 47 5.82 -11.58 -10.42
CA VAL A 47 6.49 -11.89 -9.16
C VAL A 47 7.96 -12.10 -9.42
N VAL A 48 8.80 -11.39 -8.68
CA VAL A 48 10.25 -11.46 -8.81
C VAL A 48 10.83 -11.68 -7.41
N TYR A 49 11.93 -12.40 -7.33
CA TYR A 49 12.77 -12.43 -6.13
C TYR A 49 13.89 -11.42 -6.27
N ALA A 50 14.21 -10.71 -5.19
CA ALA A 50 15.36 -9.82 -5.18
C ALA A 50 16.65 -10.61 -5.39
N ASP A 51 17.57 -10.04 -6.18
CA ASP A 51 18.89 -10.64 -6.39
C ASP A 51 19.78 -10.39 -5.17
N LEU A 52 20.02 -11.42 -4.39
CA LEU A 52 20.92 -11.36 -3.23
C LEU A 52 22.42 -11.42 -3.60
N ASN A 53 22.78 -11.61 -4.89
CA ASN A 53 24.18 -11.71 -5.33
C ASN A 53 24.75 -10.39 -5.88
N ILE A 54 24.02 -9.28 -5.74
CA ILE A 54 24.45 -7.96 -6.19
C ILE A 54 25.77 -7.58 -5.50
N LYS A 55 26.74 -7.11 -6.29
CA LYS A 55 28.06 -6.67 -5.79
C LYS A 55 28.11 -5.18 -5.46
N LYS A 56 27.26 -4.38 -6.10
CA LYS A 56 27.18 -2.93 -5.92
C LYS A 56 25.72 -2.54 -5.94
N TYR A 57 25.28 -1.91 -4.88
CA TYR A 57 23.89 -1.46 -4.75
C TYR A 57 23.68 -0.10 -5.40
N HIS A 58 22.52 0.08 -6.00
CA HIS A 58 22.12 1.32 -6.66
C HIS A 58 21.13 2.09 -5.79
N ASN A 59 21.32 3.41 -5.71
CA ASN A 59 20.41 4.33 -5.04
C ASN A 59 20.16 5.54 -5.95
N ILE A 60 18.89 5.91 -6.11
CA ILE A 60 18.49 7.07 -6.93
C ILE A 60 18.08 8.29 -6.09
N PHE A 61 17.97 8.13 -4.78
CA PHE A 61 17.48 9.16 -3.87
C PHE A 61 18.66 10.00 -3.33
N LYS A 62 18.54 11.33 -3.44
CA LYS A 62 19.52 12.28 -2.86
C LYS A 62 19.33 12.43 -1.36
N HIS A 63 18.07 12.39 -0.90
CA HIS A 63 17.70 12.56 0.50
C HIS A 63 16.95 11.36 1.02
N TRP A 64 17.29 10.94 2.23
CA TRP A 64 16.51 9.99 3.01
C TRP A 64 16.01 10.68 4.26
N ILE A 65 14.69 10.78 4.41
CA ILE A 65 14.03 11.31 5.60
C ILE A 65 13.55 10.13 6.44
N ILE A 66 13.92 10.09 7.70
CA ILE A 66 13.57 8.99 8.61
C ILE A 66 12.82 9.55 9.79
N PHE A 67 11.60 9.09 9.96
CA PHE A 67 10.81 9.30 11.17
C PHE A 67 10.95 8.09 12.07
N THR A 68 11.31 8.28 13.33
CA THR A 68 11.54 7.22 14.29
C THR A 68 11.11 7.63 15.69
N ASN A 69 10.80 6.66 16.54
CA ASN A 69 10.51 6.93 17.95
C ASN A 69 11.78 6.93 18.83
N ASP A 70 12.91 6.53 18.27
CA ASP A 70 14.17 6.40 19.02
C ASP A 70 15.36 6.62 18.12
N ARG A 71 16.21 7.60 18.48
CA ARG A 71 17.46 7.96 17.78
C ARG A 71 18.69 7.31 18.41
N SER A 72 18.52 6.56 19.50
CA SER A 72 19.62 5.97 20.25
C SER A 72 20.39 4.92 19.45
N ASP A 73 21.62 4.64 19.87
CA ASP A 73 22.47 3.58 19.33
C ASP A 73 21.88 2.15 19.54
N GLU A 74 20.86 2.01 20.36
CA GLU A 74 20.14 0.75 20.54
C GLU A 74 19.16 0.46 19.39
N ASN A 75 18.80 1.46 18.59
CA ASN A 75 17.95 1.31 17.43
C ASN A 75 18.66 0.57 16.30
N LYS A 76 18.49 -0.75 16.29
CA LYS A 76 19.13 -1.66 15.32
C LYS A 76 18.74 -1.34 13.87
N THR A 77 17.57 -0.76 13.63
CA THR A 77 17.15 -0.38 12.27
C THR A 77 17.89 0.86 11.78
N LEU A 78 18.05 1.89 12.62
CA LEU A 78 18.86 3.06 12.28
C LEU A 78 20.32 2.65 12.03
N LYS A 79 20.87 1.78 12.87
CA LYS A 79 22.21 1.24 12.65
C LYS A 79 22.35 0.56 11.29
N ASN A 80 21.38 -0.26 10.89
CA ASN A 80 21.36 -0.88 9.57
C ASN A 80 21.28 0.16 8.44
N ILE A 81 20.53 1.25 8.60
CA ILE A 81 20.43 2.33 7.63
C ILE A 81 21.78 3.06 7.48
N HIS A 82 22.43 3.43 8.59
CA HIS A 82 23.75 4.05 8.58
C HIS A 82 24.84 3.18 7.93
N GLU A 83 24.76 1.86 8.13
CA GLU A 83 25.65 0.92 7.48
C GLU A 83 25.35 0.78 5.99
N ALA A 84 24.07 0.72 5.61
CA ALA A 84 23.64 0.59 4.21
C ALA A 84 24.15 1.72 3.30
N ILE A 85 24.12 2.95 3.79
CA ILE A 85 24.54 4.13 3.02
C ILE A 85 25.97 3.99 2.48
N LYS A 86 26.84 3.24 3.19
CA LYS A 86 28.25 3.09 2.80
C LYS A 86 28.42 2.29 1.51
N ASP A 87 27.49 1.40 1.21
CA ASP A 87 27.58 0.43 0.11
C ASP A 87 26.91 0.91 -1.18
N PHE A 88 26.17 2.04 -1.15
CA PHE A 88 25.53 2.58 -2.34
C PHE A 88 26.51 3.35 -3.25
N ASP A 89 26.23 3.31 -4.55
CA ASP A 89 26.96 4.07 -5.57
C ASP A 89 26.73 5.58 -5.42
N MET A 90 25.52 6.01 -5.08
CA MET A 90 25.18 7.37 -4.70
C MET A 90 24.76 7.37 -3.22
N LYS A 91 25.53 8.09 -2.39
CA LYS A 91 25.24 8.21 -0.97
C LYS A 91 24.16 9.27 -0.75
N PRO A 92 23.03 8.93 -0.11
CA PRO A 92 22.03 9.92 0.23
C PRO A 92 22.48 10.79 1.41
N GLU A 93 21.96 12.00 1.48
CA GLU A 93 21.93 12.80 2.68
C GLU A 93 20.83 12.27 3.62
N LEU A 94 21.15 12.08 4.88
CA LEU A 94 20.30 11.44 5.85
C LEU A 94 19.74 12.46 6.84
N HIS A 95 18.43 12.51 6.99
CA HIS A 95 17.70 13.38 7.92
C HIS A 95 16.85 12.50 8.84
N ILE A 96 17.06 12.62 10.15
CA ILE A 96 16.43 11.75 11.15
C ILE A 96 15.66 12.61 12.15
N PHE A 97 14.35 12.36 12.25
CA PHE A 97 13.44 13.08 13.15
C PHE A 97 12.83 12.13 14.16
N VAL A 98 12.78 12.58 15.43
CA VAL A 98 12.10 11.87 16.51
C VAL A 98 10.64 12.31 16.58
N ALA A 99 9.74 11.35 16.49
CA ALA A 99 8.30 11.61 16.32
C ALA A 99 7.66 12.42 17.45
N ALA A 100 8.15 12.26 18.69
CA ALA A 100 7.57 12.91 19.86
C ALA A 100 7.82 14.41 19.93
N ASP A 101 8.88 14.92 19.28
CA ASP A 101 9.40 16.26 19.48
C ASP A 101 9.40 17.10 18.20
N MET A 102 8.69 16.64 17.18
CA MET A 102 8.78 17.22 15.85
C MET A 102 7.60 18.12 15.49
N ASP A 103 7.84 18.99 14.51
CA ASP A 103 6.87 19.84 13.85
C ASP A 103 7.14 19.87 12.35
N ALA A 104 6.12 20.13 11.55
CA ALA A 104 6.27 20.28 10.11
C ALA A 104 5.35 21.38 9.58
N GLU A 105 5.90 22.22 8.73
CA GLU A 105 5.17 23.28 8.05
C GLU A 105 5.46 23.30 6.56
N GLU A 106 4.54 23.85 5.77
CA GLU A 106 4.75 24.04 4.34
C GLU A 106 4.46 25.47 3.91
N ASP A 107 5.23 25.95 2.95
CA ASP A 107 4.95 27.17 2.18
C ASP A 107 4.56 26.81 0.72
N GLU A 108 4.58 27.77 -0.20
CA GLU A 108 4.22 27.55 -1.61
C GLU A 108 5.10 26.49 -2.29
N SER A 109 6.39 26.41 -1.97
CA SER A 109 7.37 25.58 -2.68
C SER A 109 8.07 24.54 -1.83
N ARG A 110 8.04 24.66 -0.50
CA ARG A 110 8.87 23.89 0.43
C ARG A 110 8.08 23.24 1.53
N ILE A 111 8.67 22.20 2.11
CA ILE A 111 8.27 21.59 3.37
C ILE A 111 9.47 21.70 4.31
N THR A 112 9.25 22.25 5.48
CA THR A 112 10.25 22.32 6.57
C THR A 112 9.83 21.35 7.65
N ILE A 113 10.73 20.50 8.07
CA ILE A 113 10.54 19.50 9.13
C ILE A 113 11.61 19.78 10.17
N ARG A 114 11.24 19.81 11.43
CA ARG A 114 12.18 20.08 12.54
C ARG A 114 11.81 19.27 13.77
N ASP A 115 12.81 18.95 14.55
CA ASP A 115 12.71 18.50 15.94
C ASP A 115 13.74 19.25 16.80
N ASP A 116 13.95 18.83 18.03
CA ASP A 116 14.88 19.50 18.95
C ASP A 116 16.35 19.50 18.49
N GLU A 117 16.74 18.60 17.57
CA GLU A 117 18.12 18.41 17.15
C GLU A 117 18.38 18.75 15.67
N GLU A 118 17.35 18.67 14.81
CA GLU A 118 17.50 18.83 13.36
C GLU A 118 16.37 19.68 12.75
N GLU A 119 16.73 20.54 11.81
CA GLU A 119 15.81 21.23 10.90
C GLU A 119 16.22 20.95 9.46
N PHE A 120 15.28 20.50 8.65
CA PHE A 120 15.50 20.25 7.24
C PHE A 120 14.36 20.82 6.39
N THR A 121 14.74 21.60 5.38
CA THR A 121 13.80 22.17 4.41
C THR A 121 14.02 21.52 3.04
N ILE A 122 12.95 20.99 2.46
CA ILE A 122 12.97 20.31 1.17
C ILE A 122 12.02 20.96 0.17
N GLU A 123 12.49 21.14 -1.06
CA GLU A 123 11.65 21.60 -2.17
C GLU A 123 10.61 20.53 -2.52
N LYS A 124 9.34 20.92 -2.70
CA LYS A 124 8.26 20.01 -3.10
C LYS A 124 8.54 19.29 -4.41
N GLU A 125 9.39 19.86 -5.25
CA GLU A 125 9.84 19.28 -6.52
C GLU A 125 10.83 18.13 -6.37
N SER A 126 11.43 17.95 -5.19
CA SER A 126 12.37 16.86 -4.89
C SER A 126 11.70 15.54 -4.53
N ASN A 127 10.39 15.42 -4.74
CA ASN A 127 9.60 14.26 -4.35
C ASN A 127 10.07 12.92 -4.98
N LEU A 128 10.66 12.96 -6.18
CA LEU A 128 11.18 11.75 -6.86
C LEU A 128 12.66 11.45 -6.50
N ASP A 129 13.34 12.40 -5.88
CA ASP A 129 14.75 12.28 -5.47
C ASP A 129 14.87 12.04 -3.95
N THR A 130 13.73 11.79 -3.26
CA THR A 130 13.67 11.64 -1.80
C THR A 130 12.92 10.38 -1.42
N LEU A 131 13.51 9.62 -0.49
CA LEU A 131 12.89 8.44 0.11
C LEU A 131 12.55 8.74 1.57
N VAL A 132 11.31 8.44 1.96
CA VAL A 132 10.83 8.66 3.33
C VAL A 132 10.61 7.32 4.01
N PHE A 133 11.25 7.11 5.15
CA PHE A 133 11.03 5.96 6.03
C PHE A 133 10.19 6.39 7.23
N ALA A 134 8.91 6.09 7.23
CA ALA A 134 8.04 6.26 8.37
C ALA A 134 8.15 5.04 9.30
N ARG A 135 9.13 5.08 10.22
CA ARG A 135 9.44 4.00 11.17
C ARG A 135 8.72 4.19 12.49
N LEU A 136 7.51 4.71 12.41
CA LEU A 136 6.62 4.90 13.54
C LEU A 136 6.08 3.53 13.95
N GLY A 137 6.17 3.22 15.20
CA GLY A 137 5.54 2.03 15.76
C GLY A 137 4.00 2.13 15.71
N VAL A 138 3.34 1.53 16.67
CA VAL A 138 1.86 1.53 16.78
C VAL A 138 1.30 2.91 17.12
N GLN A 139 2.11 3.77 17.72
CA GLN A 139 1.73 5.12 18.17
C GLN A 139 2.62 6.14 17.46
N GLY A 140 2.12 6.69 16.33
CA GLY A 140 2.66 7.94 15.79
C GLY A 140 2.13 9.09 16.66
N GLU A 141 2.95 10.10 16.85
CA GLU A 141 2.47 11.38 17.38
C GLU A 141 1.74 12.13 16.27
N ASP A 142 0.71 12.90 16.60
CA ASP A 142 -0.17 13.58 15.63
C ASP A 142 0.65 14.49 14.68
N GLU A 143 1.65 15.19 15.20
CA GLU A 143 2.53 16.07 14.43
C GLU A 143 3.38 15.29 13.42
N CYS A 144 3.89 14.12 13.81
CA CYS A 144 4.64 13.25 12.93
C CYS A 144 3.76 12.63 11.83
N GLU A 145 2.55 12.20 12.18
CA GLU A 145 1.58 11.75 11.19
C GLU A 145 1.24 12.87 10.20
N HIS A 146 1.12 14.11 10.67
CA HIS A 146 0.92 15.28 9.83
C HIS A 146 2.08 15.48 8.84
N ALA A 147 3.34 15.45 9.30
CA ALA A 147 4.52 15.57 8.45
C ALA A 147 4.58 14.49 7.37
N VAL A 148 4.34 13.24 7.76
CA VAL A 148 4.29 12.11 6.82
C VAL A 148 3.15 12.30 5.81
N GLN A 149 1.98 12.78 6.25
CA GLN A 149 0.85 13.05 5.37
C GLN A 149 1.15 14.19 4.38
N LEU A 150 1.80 15.28 4.81
CA LEU A 150 2.25 16.35 3.92
C LEU A 150 3.15 15.81 2.81
N LEU A 151 4.14 15.00 3.16
CA LEU A 151 5.05 14.39 2.17
C LEU A 151 4.29 13.46 1.21
N GLN A 152 3.37 12.63 1.71
CA GLN A 152 2.53 11.77 0.88
C GLN A 152 1.69 12.58 -0.11
N ASP A 153 1.07 13.66 0.35
CA ASP A 153 0.22 14.53 -0.47
C ASP A 153 1.00 15.21 -1.59
N ARG A 154 2.28 15.45 -1.38
CA ARG A 154 3.20 16.02 -2.38
C ARG A 154 3.83 14.97 -3.30
N GLY A 155 3.50 13.68 -3.12
CA GLY A 155 3.95 12.59 -3.99
C GLY A 155 5.34 12.06 -3.67
N PHE A 156 5.83 12.28 -2.45
CA PHE A 156 7.03 11.59 -1.98
C PHE A 156 6.76 10.10 -1.80
N LEU A 157 7.75 9.28 -2.08
CA LEU A 157 7.67 7.85 -1.76
C LEU A 157 7.87 7.65 -0.26
N VAL A 158 6.80 7.23 0.42
CA VAL A 158 6.82 6.95 1.86
C VAL A 158 6.75 5.44 2.10
N LEU A 159 7.67 4.93 2.87
CA LEU A 159 7.70 3.55 3.37
C LEU A 159 7.47 3.56 4.91
N ASN A 160 6.21 3.49 5.39
CA ASN A 160 4.97 3.27 4.64
C ASN A 160 3.96 4.42 4.85
N PRO A 161 2.91 4.49 4.02
CA PRO A 161 1.84 5.48 4.16
C PRO A 161 1.06 5.32 5.46
N ILE A 162 0.54 6.43 6.02
CA ILE A 162 -0.10 6.47 7.34
C ILE A 162 -1.30 5.51 7.42
N ARG A 163 -2.31 5.69 6.58
CA ARG A 163 -3.55 4.91 6.70
C ARG A 163 -3.36 3.40 6.52
N PRO A 164 -2.64 2.91 5.50
CA PRO A 164 -2.28 1.49 5.41
C PRO A 164 -1.51 0.98 6.63
N SER A 165 -0.61 1.79 7.20
CA SER A 165 0.16 1.43 8.40
C SER A 165 -0.73 1.31 9.63
N GLN A 166 -1.65 2.24 9.85
CA GLN A 166 -2.62 2.18 10.94
C GLN A 166 -3.49 0.91 10.87
N ILE A 167 -3.98 0.54 9.66
CA ILE A 167 -4.74 -0.71 9.47
C ILE A 167 -3.88 -1.93 9.79
N ALA A 168 -2.64 -1.95 9.37
CA ALA A 168 -1.72 -3.06 9.62
C ALA A 168 -1.35 -3.19 11.11
N CYS A 169 -1.23 -2.09 11.82
CA CYS A 169 -0.93 -2.05 13.25
C CYS A 169 -2.12 -2.49 14.13
N ASP A 170 -3.35 -2.24 13.71
CA ASP A 170 -4.56 -2.69 14.41
C ASP A 170 -4.87 -4.14 13.99
N LYS A 171 -4.71 -5.09 14.92
CA LYS A 171 -4.89 -6.53 14.66
C LYS A 171 -6.31 -6.90 14.24
N TYR A 172 -7.33 -6.16 14.69
CA TYR A 172 -8.71 -6.41 14.28
C TYR A 172 -8.98 -5.87 12.88
N GLN A 173 -8.53 -4.64 12.58
CA GLN A 173 -8.68 -4.07 11.24
C GLN A 173 -7.93 -4.92 10.19
N SER A 174 -6.72 -5.38 10.50
CA SER A 174 -5.97 -6.26 9.59
C SER A 174 -6.65 -7.63 9.42
N ALA A 175 -7.22 -8.21 10.48
CA ALA A 175 -7.99 -9.45 10.38
C ALA A 175 -9.26 -9.29 9.52
N CYS A 176 -10.00 -8.18 9.66
CA CYS A 176 -11.13 -7.85 8.79
C CYS A 176 -10.70 -7.67 7.32
N LEU A 177 -9.54 -7.03 7.09
CA LEU A 177 -8.97 -6.89 5.76
C LEU A 177 -8.64 -8.25 5.14
N PHE A 178 -8.06 -9.18 5.91
CA PHE A 178 -7.74 -10.53 5.46
C PHE A 178 -9.01 -11.34 5.15
N GLU A 179 -10.04 -11.23 5.98
CA GLU A 179 -11.34 -11.87 5.74
C GLU A 179 -11.96 -11.39 4.42
N LYS A 180 -12.02 -10.07 4.21
CA LYS A 180 -12.49 -9.45 2.97
C LYS A 180 -11.70 -9.90 1.73
N GLY A 181 -10.41 -10.12 1.88
CA GLY A 181 -9.51 -10.59 0.81
C GLY A 181 -9.46 -12.11 0.65
N ASN A 182 -10.21 -12.89 1.44
CA ASN A 182 -10.12 -14.36 1.51
C ASN A 182 -8.67 -14.83 1.73
N ILE A 183 -7.94 -14.16 2.63
CA ILE A 183 -6.62 -14.58 3.09
C ILE A 183 -6.82 -15.60 4.21
N PRO A 184 -6.18 -16.78 4.15
CA PRO A 184 -6.31 -17.78 5.22
C PRO A 184 -5.74 -17.22 6.52
N GLN A 185 -6.55 -17.25 7.57
CA GLN A 185 -6.22 -16.75 8.91
C GLN A 185 -7.00 -17.51 9.97
N PRO A 186 -6.57 -17.50 11.25
CA PRO A 186 -7.37 -18.05 12.34
C PRO A 186 -8.74 -17.36 12.42
N ARG A 187 -9.79 -18.11 12.70
CA ARG A 187 -11.11 -17.51 13.00
C ARG A 187 -10.99 -16.55 14.18
N PHE A 188 -11.68 -15.43 14.12
CA PHE A 188 -11.54 -14.36 15.12
C PHE A 188 -12.86 -13.66 15.43
N CYS A 189 -12.87 -12.95 16.55
CA CYS A 189 -13.88 -11.96 16.89
C CYS A 189 -13.25 -10.76 17.63
N LEU A 190 -13.96 -9.63 17.63
CA LEU A 190 -13.69 -8.53 18.54
C LEU A 190 -14.40 -8.81 19.87
N MET A 191 -13.80 -8.47 20.99
CA MET A 191 -14.39 -8.56 22.31
C MET A 191 -14.20 -7.23 23.03
N THR A 192 -15.30 -6.58 23.39
CA THR A 192 -15.35 -5.41 24.27
C THR A 192 -15.91 -5.81 25.63
N LYS A 193 -15.89 -4.87 26.56
CA LYS A 193 -16.51 -5.06 27.87
C LYS A 193 -18.02 -5.30 27.77
N GLU A 194 -18.69 -4.56 26.89
CA GLU A 194 -20.12 -4.70 26.61
C GLU A 194 -20.44 -6.09 26.08
N ASP A 195 -19.69 -6.56 25.08
CA ASP A 195 -19.83 -7.90 24.53
C ASP A 195 -19.64 -8.99 25.59
N PHE A 196 -18.68 -8.78 26.49
CA PHE A 196 -18.36 -9.76 27.53
C PHE A 196 -19.46 -9.87 28.60
N TYR A 197 -20.08 -8.77 29.02
CA TYR A 197 -21.12 -8.76 30.04
C TYR A 197 -22.53 -9.00 29.49
N ASP A 198 -22.76 -8.90 28.20
CA ASP A 198 -23.99 -9.36 27.54
C ASP A 198 -23.87 -10.84 27.14
N ALA A 199 -24.70 -11.70 27.75
CA ALA A 199 -24.58 -13.13 27.57
C ALA A 199 -24.84 -13.62 26.14
N ASP A 200 -25.69 -12.94 25.39
CA ASP A 200 -26.01 -13.31 24.01
C ASP A 200 -24.92 -12.82 23.05
N SER A 201 -24.41 -11.60 23.26
CA SER A 201 -23.25 -11.08 22.52
C SER A 201 -22.01 -11.94 22.76
N PHE A 202 -21.69 -12.25 24.02
CA PHE A 202 -20.57 -13.14 24.36
C PHE A 202 -20.65 -14.49 23.62
N LYS A 203 -21.83 -15.14 23.66
CA LYS A 203 -22.05 -16.39 22.94
C LYS A 203 -21.87 -16.25 21.45
N ALA A 204 -22.41 -15.18 20.85
CA ALA A 204 -22.27 -14.90 19.42
C ALA A 204 -20.80 -14.73 19.03
N GLN A 205 -20.02 -13.94 19.79
CA GLN A 205 -18.60 -13.73 19.53
C GLN A 205 -17.78 -15.02 19.65
N ILE A 206 -17.96 -15.80 20.70
CA ILE A 206 -17.23 -17.07 20.87
C ILE A 206 -17.64 -18.09 19.79
N THR A 207 -18.90 -18.11 19.36
CA THR A 207 -19.37 -18.99 18.27
C THR A 207 -18.72 -18.62 16.92
N ARG A 208 -18.39 -17.37 16.68
CA ARG A 208 -17.60 -16.98 15.47
C ARG A 208 -16.23 -17.64 15.46
N VAL A 209 -15.60 -17.78 16.63
CA VAL A 209 -14.26 -18.39 16.77
C VAL A 209 -14.34 -19.91 16.72
N TYR A 210 -15.27 -20.49 17.49
CA TYR A 210 -15.57 -21.91 17.55
C TYR A 210 -17.07 -22.16 17.35
N PRO A 211 -17.54 -22.48 16.14
CA PRO A 211 -18.97 -22.73 15.88
C PRO A 211 -19.57 -23.86 16.70
N ASP A 212 -18.74 -24.81 17.12
CA ASP A 212 -19.11 -25.97 17.92
C ASP A 212 -18.80 -25.82 19.43
N TYR A 213 -18.62 -24.55 19.91
CA TYR A 213 -18.38 -24.31 21.34
C TYR A 213 -19.58 -24.71 22.19
N ASN A 214 -19.36 -25.54 23.20
CA ASN A 214 -20.40 -26.02 24.07
C ASN A 214 -20.50 -25.15 25.34
N PHE A 215 -21.47 -24.24 25.39
CA PHE A 215 -21.71 -23.35 26.53
C PHE A 215 -22.34 -24.07 27.73
N ASN A 216 -22.97 -25.22 27.53
CA ASN A 216 -23.64 -25.97 28.58
C ASN A 216 -22.73 -27.00 29.28
N ASP A 217 -21.65 -27.38 28.65
CA ASP A 217 -20.69 -28.37 29.13
C ASP A 217 -19.25 -27.97 28.79
N PRO A 218 -18.60 -27.20 29.68
CA PRO A 218 -17.23 -26.70 29.45
C PRO A 218 -16.20 -27.83 29.25
N ASP A 219 -16.46 -29.05 29.76
CA ASP A 219 -15.54 -30.17 29.59
C ASP A 219 -15.46 -30.68 28.14
N LYS A 220 -16.43 -30.34 27.31
CA LYS A 220 -16.42 -30.62 25.87
C LYS A 220 -15.57 -29.65 25.03
N ASN A 221 -15.00 -28.64 25.66
CA ASN A 221 -14.17 -27.63 24.98
C ASN A 221 -12.68 -27.76 25.33
N LYS A 222 -12.21 -28.90 25.82
CA LYS A 222 -10.82 -29.07 26.31
C LYS A 222 -9.74 -28.82 25.23
N ASP A 223 -10.10 -28.91 23.97
CA ASP A 223 -9.29 -28.70 22.78
C ASP A 223 -9.50 -27.33 22.13
N LYS A 224 -10.28 -26.43 22.77
CA LYS A 224 -10.68 -25.13 22.22
C LYS A 224 -10.00 -23.98 22.93
N ASP A 225 -8.67 -23.99 22.93
CA ASP A 225 -7.88 -22.88 23.44
C ASP A 225 -8.08 -21.61 22.59
N LEU A 226 -8.02 -20.47 23.23
CA LEU A 226 -8.15 -19.15 22.61
C LEU A 226 -6.83 -18.38 22.68
N VAL A 227 -6.51 -17.68 21.62
CA VAL A 227 -5.44 -16.68 21.61
C VAL A 227 -6.08 -15.31 21.73
N ILE A 228 -5.82 -14.63 22.85
CA ILE A 228 -6.30 -13.27 23.11
C ILE A 228 -5.17 -12.30 22.86
N LYS A 229 -5.42 -11.24 22.09
CA LYS A 229 -4.42 -10.21 21.78
C LYS A 229 -5.00 -8.83 22.02
N ILE A 230 -4.19 -7.90 22.56
CA ILE A 230 -4.48 -6.47 22.50
C ILE A 230 -4.31 -5.99 21.04
N LEU A 231 -5.11 -5.01 20.61
CA LEU A 231 -5.15 -4.61 19.20
C LEU A 231 -3.84 -3.96 18.75
N ASP A 232 -3.26 -3.14 19.60
CA ASP A 232 -2.06 -2.31 19.38
C ASP A 232 -0.75 -2.93 19.90
N GLY A 233 -0.77 -4.19 20.35
CA GLY A 233 0.42 -4.89 20.84
C GLY A 233 1.41 -5.26 19.73
N HIS A 234 2.70 -5.12 20.00
CA HIS A 234 3.79 -5.50 19.09
C HIS A 234 4.84 -6.38 19.79
N GLY A 235 5.68 -7.07 19.01
CA GLY A 235 6.75 -7.91 19.55
C GLY A 235 6.28 -9.09 20.43
N GLY A 236 5.00 -9.50 20.31
CA GLY A 236 4.39 -10.54 21.15
C GLY A 236 3.87 -10.04 22.49
N THR A 237 3.99 -8.73 22.79
CA THR A 237 3.41 -8.14 24.00
C THR A 237 1.88 -8.16 23.90
N GLY A 238 1.20 -8.50 25.02
CA GLY A 238 -0.26 -8.55 25.07
C GLY A 238 -0.89 -9.71 24.28
N VAL A 239 -0.12 -10.78 23.98
CA VAL A 239 -0.61 -12.01 23.37
C VAL A 239 -0.65 -13.12 24.45
N MET A 240 -1.84 -13.67 24.66
CA MET A 240 -2.10 -14.69 25.70
C MET A 240 -2.74 -15.92 25.08
N LEU A 241 -2.25 -17.10 25.45
CA LEU A 241 -2.90 -18.38 25.17
C LEU A 241 -3.73 -18.78 26.40
N ILE A 242 -5.02 -18.94 26.23
CA ILE A 242 -5.97 -19.18 27.33
C ILE A 242 -6.73 -20.48 27.06
N ASP A 243 -6.70 -21.33 28.05
CA ASP A 243 -7.58 -22.51 28.10
C ASP A 243 -9.05 -22.06 28.21
N CYS A 244 -9.92 -22.74 27.52
CA CYS A 244 -11.34 -22.39 27.43
C CYS A 244 -12.03 -22.21 28.81
N LYS A 245 -11.62 -22.98 29.85
CA LYS A 245 -12.17 -22.89 31.21
C LYS A 245 -11.81 -21.62 31.95
N ARG A 246 -10.69 -20.98 31.57
CA ARG A 246 -10.17 -19.75 32.20
C ARG A 246 -10.57 -18.48 31.47
N THR A 247 -11.15 -18.60 30.28
CA THR A 247 -11.45 -17.46 29.40
C THR A 247 -12.27 -16.39 30.12
N THR A 248 -13.36 -16.77 30.77
CA THR A 248 -14.23 -15.82 31.49
C THR A 248 -13.49 -15.09 32.61
N ALA A 249 -12.70 -15.80 33.43
CA ALA A 249 -11.96 -15.19 34.53
C ALA A 249 -10.86 -14.23 34.03
N VAL A 250 -10.20 -14.57 32.93
CA VAL A 250 -9.16 -13.71 32.32
C VAL A 250 -9.77 -12.46 31.71
N LEU A 251 -10.85 -12.58 30.95
CA LEU A 251 -11.56 -11.43 30.37
C LEU A 251 -12.10 -10.50 31.45
N GLN A 252 -12.70 -11.07 32.52
CA GLN A 252 -13.17 -10.30 33.66
C GLN A 252 -12.03 -9.51 34.33
N ALA A 253 -10.86 -10.11 34.50
CA ALA A 253 -9.71 -9.43 35.07
C ALA A 253 -9.20 -8.30 34.16
N ILE A 254 -9.13 -8.53 32.85
CA ILE A 254 -8.71 -7.49 31.90
C ILE A 254 -9.66 -6.30 31.92
N PHE A 255 -10.98 -6.52 31.81
CA PHE A 255 -11.98 -5.46 31.79
C PHE A 255 -12.22 -4.80 33.17
N ALA A 256 -11.79 -5.43 34.27
CA ALA A 256 -11.74 -4.78 35.57
C ALA A 256 -10.59 -3.79 35.69
N ILE A 257 -9.45 -4.04 35.04
CA ILE A 257 -8.27 -3.18 35.03
C ILE A 257 -8.44 -2.06 34.00
N ASP A 258 -8.89 -2.40 32.79
CA ASP A 258 -9.04 -1.47 31.67
C ASP A 258 -10.41 -1.72 30.99
N PRO A 259 -11.45 -0.98 31.42
CA PRO A 259 -12.81 -1.16 30.89
C PRO A 259 -12.98 -0.80 29.42
N GLU A 260 -12.13 0.10 28.87
CA GLU A 260 -12.19 0.55 27.48
C GLU A 260 -11.34 -0.33 26.54
N ARG A 261 -10.66 -1.33 27.10
CA ARG A 261 -9.80 -2.21 26.31
C ARG A 261 -10.61 -3.01 25.28
N ARG A 262 -10.12 -2.98 24.05
CA ARG A 262 -10.64 -3.83 22.97
C ARG A 262 -9.66 -4.96 22.72
N LEU A 263 -10.18 -6.17 22.50
CA LEU A 263 -9.40 -7.38 22.35
C LEU A 263 -9.79 -8.10 21.04
N ILE A 264 -8.82 -8.64 20.34
CA ILE A 264 -9.11 -9.67 19.33
C ILE A 264 -8.94 -11.05 19.99
N ILE A 265 -9.96 -11.87 19.84
CA ILE A 265 -9.94 -13.28 20.27
C ILE A 265 -9.86 -14.14 19.00
N GLN A 266 -8.87 -15.02 18.96
CA GLN A 266 -8.65 -15.90 17.82
C GLN A 266 -8.68 -17.37 18.25
N ARG A 267 -9.13 -18.23 17.32
CA ARG A 267 -8.93 -19.65 17.45
C ARG A 267 -7.46 -19.98 17.51
N LYS A 268 -7.05 -20.84 18.46
CA LYS A 268 -5.72 -21.42 18.42
C LYS A 268 -5.64 -22.41 17.26
N GLU A 269 -4.67 -22.20 16.38
CA GLU A 269 -4.33 -23.15 15.34
C GLU A 269 -3.08 -23.94 15.74
N GLU A 270 -2.95 -25.16 15.22
CA GLU A 270 -1.82 -26.04 15.51
C GLU A 270 -0.70 -25.80 14.50
N GLY A 271 0.29 -25.01 14.90
CA GLY A 271 1.43 -24.64 14.06
C GLY A 271 2.51 -25.71 14.00
N ASP A 272 3.24 -25.77 12.89
CA ASP A 272 4.39 -26.66 12.65
C ASP A 272 5.72 -26.02 13.12
N GLY A 273 5.79 -25.73 14.42
CA GLY A 273 7.06 -25.35 15.10
C GLY A 273 7.62 -23.97 14.79
N GLY A 274 6.79 -23.00 14.42
CA GLY A 274 7.22 -21.62 14.22
C GLY A 274 6.42 -20.89 13.14
N ASP A 275 6.93 -19.75 12.71
CA ASP A 275 6.34 -18.98 11.62
C ASP A 275 7.38 -18.58 10.56
N ILE A 276 6.88 -18.11 9.44
CA ILE A 276 7.68 -17.65 8.30
C ILE A 276 7.39 -16.17 8.11
N ARG A 277 8.42 -15.33 8.23
CA ARG A 277 8.34 -13.92 7.90
C ARG A 277 8.80 -13.68 6.47
N VAL A 278 7.92 -13.12 5.64
CA VAL A 278 8.19 -12.83 4.23
C VAL A 278 8.18 -11.31 4.02
N HIS A 279 9.31 -10.74 3.64
CA HIS A 279 9.40 -9.33 3.28
C HIS A 279 9.02 -9.13 1.82
N VAL A 280 8.02 -8.31 1.58
CA VAL A 280 7.48 -8.01 0.24
C VAL A 280 7.58 -6.52 -0.05
N LEU A 281 8.11 -6.18 -1.22
CA LEU A 281 8.03 -4.86 -1.83
C LEU A 281 6.99 -4.91 -2.94
N THR A 282 5.98 -4.06 -2.85
CA THR A 282 4.92 -3.94 -3.86
C THR A 282 5.16 -2.66 -4.65
N LEU A 283 5.46 -2.82 -5.91
CA LEU A 283 5.58 -1.74 -6.87
C LEU A 283 4.34 -1.74 -7.78
N ARG A 284 4.14 -0.66 -8.51
CA ARG A 284 2.98 -0.49 -9.39
C ARG A 284 2.81 -1.63 -10.41
N ASN A 285 3.92 -2.10 -10.98
CA ASN A 285 3.92 -3.07 -12.08
C ASN A 285 4.39 -4.46 -11.67
N LYS A 286 4.93 -4.64 -10.47
CA LYS A 286 5.49 -5.92 -10.01
C LYS A 286 5.45 -6.01 -8.49
N GLN A 287 5.50 -7.23 -7.97
CA GLN A 287 5.77 -7.51 -6.57
C GLN A 287 7.08 -8.27 -6.45
N ILE A 288 7.87 -7.92 -5.43
CA ILE A 288 9.19 -8.48 -5.19
C ILE A 288 9.21 -9.12 -3.81
N ILE A 289 9.53 -10.40 -3.74
CA ILE A 289 9.89 -11.06 -2.49
C ILE A 289 11.34 -10.69 -2.20
N LEU A 290 11.56 -9.79 -1.26
CA LEU A 290 12.89 -9.32 -0.89
C LEU A 290 13.70 -10.38 -0.17
N ALA A 291 13.08 -11.03 0.81
CA ALA A 291 13.67 -12.12 1.58
C ALA A 291 12.60 -12.83 2.42
N ALA A 292 12.90 -14.04 2.86
CA ALA A 292 12.08 -14.80 3.80
C ALA A 292 12.95 -15.51 4.84
N MET A 293 12.43 -15.64 6.07
CA MET A 293 13.06 -16.39 7.16
C MET A 293 12.02 -17.20 7.94
N LYS A 294 12.40 -18.39 8.39
CA LYS A 294 11.63 -19.15 9.37
C LYS A 294 12.13 -18.76 10.77
N ARG A 295 11.20 -18.42 11.67
CA ARG A 295 11.46 -18.15 13.09
C ARG A 295 11.01 -19.36 13.89
N GLN A 296 11.95 -20.02 14.53
CA GLN A 296 11.68 -21.25 15.26
C GLN A 296 11.25 -20.94 16.69
N GLN A 297 10.22 -21.60 17.18
CA GLN A 297 9.81 -21.51 18.57
C GLN A 297 10.90 -22.10 19.48
N LEU A 298 11.26 -21.38 20.52
CA LEU A 298 12.13 -21.90 21.58
C LEU A 298 11.26 -22.54 22.68
N GLY A 299 11.67 -23.70 23.16
CA GLY A 299 10.94 -24.62 24.02
C GLY A 299 10.05 -23.98 25.09
N GLY A 300 8.75 -24.24 24.98
CA GLY A 300 7.73 -23.88 25.94
C GLY A 300 6.94 -22.59 25.68
N ASP A 301 7.39 -21.68 24.83
CA ASP A 301 6.61 -20.52 24.40
C ASP A 301 5.91 -20.85 23.07
N PHE A 302 4.63 -20.55 22.97
CA PHE A 302 3.86 -20.71 21.72
C PHE A 302 4.14 -19.59 20.70
N ARG A 303 4.88 -18.54 21.07
CA ARG A 303 5.27 -17.41 20.23
C ARG A 303 6.63 -17.67 19.59
N SER A 304 6.84 -17.14 18.37
CA SER A 304 8.07 -17.34 17.58
C SER A 304 8.85 -16.02 17.33
N ASN A 305 8.71 -15.03 18.23
CA ASN A 305 9.35 -13.73 18.05
C ASN A 305 10.87 -13.78 18.32
N VAL A 306 11.66 -13.29 17.37
CA VAL A 306 13.12 -13.17 17.49
C VAL A 306 13.52 -12.26 18.66
N SER A 307 12.72 -11.23 18.97
CA SER A 307 12.94 -10.38 20.15
C SER A 307 12.85 -11.13 21.49
N LEU A 308 12.21 -12.29 21.50
CA LEU A 308 12.13 -13.21 22.64
C LEU A 308 13.16 -14.35 22.56
N GLY A 309 14.12 -14.25 21.65
CA GLY A 309 15.23 -15.21 21.52
C GLY A 309 15.00 -16.34 20.50
N ALA A 310 13.93 -16.31 19.71
CA ALA A 310 13.69 -17.30 18.65
C ALA A 310 14.84 -17.28 17.61
N GLU A 311 15.28 -18.46 17.17
CA GLU A 311 16.27 -18.59 16.11
C GLU A 311 15.62 -18.34 14.74
N ALA A 312 16.29 -17.53 13.90
CA ALA A 312 15.86 -17.25 12.54
C ALA A 312 16.80 -17.93 11.53
N VAL A 313 16.21 -18.69 10.60
CA VAL A 313 16.95 -19.41 9.56
C VAL A 313 16.39 -19.08 8.16
N PRO A 314 17.23 -19.13 7.10
CA PRO A 314 16.75 -18.92 5.75
C PRO A 314 15.78 -20.04 5.34
N ILE A 315 14.75 -19.68 4.58
CA ILE A 315 13.78 -20.66 4.06
C ILE A 315 13.49 -20.40 2.59
N LYS A 316 13.21 -21.48 1.86
CA LYS A 316 12.61 -21.41 0.53
C LYS A 316 11.10 -21.57 0.69
N LEU A 317 10.34 -20.59 0.21
CA LEU A 317 8.89 -20.59 0.27
C LEU A 317 8.30 -21.66 -0.65
N THR A 318 7.16 -22.21 -0.25
CA THR A 318 6.31 -22.99 -1.16
C THR A 318 5.52 -22.03 -2.06
N PRO A 319 5.04 -22.47 -3.24
CA PRO A 319 4.20 -21.62 -4.10
C PRO A 319 2.94 -21.08 -3.41
N GLU A 320 2.37 -21.83 -2.47
CA GLU A 320 1.23 -21.39 -1.66
C GLU A 320 1.62 -20.24 -0.72
N GLN A 321 2.74 -20.37 0.00
CA GLN A 321 3.26 -19.34 0.91
C GLN A 321 3.62 -18.06 0.16
N GLU A 322 4.25 -18.17 -1.01
CA GLU A 322 4.50 -17.03 -1.90
C GLU A 322 3.19 -16.32 -2.25
N GLN A 323 2.20 -17.07 -2.73
CA GLN A 323 0.92 -16.51 -3.15
C GLN A 323 0.17 -15.85 -1.98
N ILE A 324 0.17 -16.46 -0.79
CA ILE A 324 -0.44 -15.88 0.41
C ILE A 324 0.26 -14.57 0.77
N ALA A 325 1.60 -14.54 0.84
CA ALA A 325 2.36 -13.35 1.17
C ALA A 325 2.08 -12.19 0.20
N LEU A 326 2.14 -12.46 -1.10
CA LEU A 326 1.93 -11.46 -2.14
C LEU A 326 0.50 -10.91 -2.15
N ARG A 327 -0.51 -11.78 -2.00
CA ARG A 327 -1.91 -11.35 -1.91
C ARG A 327 -2.15 -10.48 -0.68
N THR A 328 -1.59 -10.86 0.46
CA THR A 328 -1.68 -10.11 1.72
C THR A 328 -1.02 -8.73 1.58
N ALA A 329 0.18 -8.66 1.02
CA ALA A 329 0.88 -7.42 0.76
C ALA A 329 0.11 -6.50 -0.20
N MET A 330 -0.42 -7.04 -1.30
CA MET A 330 -1.24 -6.28 -2.26
C MET A 330 -2.48 -5.68 -1.60
N LEU A 331 -3.17 -6.48 -0.80
CA LEU A 331 -4.41 -6.08 -0.13
C LEU A 331 -4.17 -4.97 0.90
N SER A 332 -3.03 -4.98 1.56
CA SER A 332 -2.68 -4.00 2.59
C SER A 332 -2.40 -2.60 2.04
N LYS A 333 -2.09 -2.47 0.75
CA LYS A 333 -1.61 -1.22 0.12
C LYS A 333 -0.32 -0.65 0.73
N LEU A 334 0.45 -1.47 1.42
CA LEU A 334 1.77 -1.11 1.93
C LEU A 334 2.79 -1.31 0.81
N PRO A 335 3.57 -0.29 0.41
CA PRO A 335 4.69 -0.46 -0.51
C PRO A 335 5.70 -1.48 -0.02
N TRP A 336 6.01 -1.48 1.27
CA TRP A 336 6.88 -2.45 1.91
C TRP A 336 6.25 -3.01 3.18
N CYS A 337 6.20 -4.33 3.32
CA CYS A 337 5.70 -4.98 4.53
C CYS A 337 6.42 -6.31 4.80
N ALA A 338 6.23 -6.82 6.01
CA ALA A 338 6.49 -8.22 6.31
C ALA A 338 5.18 -8.94 6.64
N VAL A 339 4.96 -10.08 6.01
CA VAL A 339 3.81 -10.97 6.25
C VAL A 339 4.29 -12.16 7.07
N ASP A 340 3.64 -12.38 8.22
CA ASP A 340 3.94 -13.51 9.11
C ASP A 340 2.95 -14.64 8.83
N ILE A 341 3.48 -15.76 8.33
CA ILE A 341 2.71 -16.96 7.94
C ILE A 341 3.07 -18.10 8.87
N MET A 342 2.08 -18.72 9.49
CA MET A 342 2.25 -19.93 10.28
C MET A 342 1.88 -21.16 9.44
N PRO A 343 2.84 -22.03 9.12
CA PRO A 343 2.55 -23.34 8.62
C PRO A 343 1.81 -24.15 9.68
N LEU A 344 0.74 -24.84 9.29
CA LEU A 344 -0.05 -25.68 10.18
C LEU A 344 0.41 -27.14 10.12
N VAL A 345 0.21 -27.87 11.21
CA VAL A 345 0.33 -29.33 11.18
C VAL A 345 -0.63 -29.88 10.12
N LYS A 346 -0.10 -30.67 9.20
CA LYS A 346 -0.82 -31.15 8.04
C LYS A 346 -2.13 -31.83 8.41
N GLY A 347 -3.24 -31.29 7.89
CA GLY A 347 -4.59 -31.80 8.11
C GLY A 347 -5.21 -31.42 9.45
N SER A 348 -4.54 -30.62 10.29
CA SER A 348 -5.10 -30.12 11.56
C SER A 348 -6.32 -29.21 11.32
N ASN A 349 -6.32 -28.45 10.23
CA ASN A 349 -7.43 -27.60 9.84
C ASN A 349 -7.79 -27.76 8.36
N LYS A 350 -8.77 -28.60 8.06
CA LYS A 350 -9.23 -28.87 6.68
C LYS A 350 -9.98 -27.69 6.05
N GLU A 351 -10.43 -26.75 6.85
CA GLU A 351 -11.23 -25.62 6.39
C GLU A 351 -10.34 -24.50 5.84
N ILE A 352 -9.17 -24.27 6.46
CA ILE A 352 -8.29 -23.13 6.16
C ILE A 352 -7.13 -23.54 5.24
N GLY A 353 -6.72 -24.83 5.26
CA GLY A 353 -5.54 -25.33 4.53
C GLY A 353 -4.32 -25.49 5.42
N ASP A 354 -3.13 -25.49 4.80
CA ASP A 354 -1.85 -25.81 5.48
C ASP A 354 -1.09 -24.56 5.95
N ASN A 355 -1.57 -23.35 5.69
CA ASN A 355 -0.91 -22.11 6.06
C ASN A 355 -1.92 -21.03 6.47
N VAL A 356 -1.62 -20.24 7.50
CA VAL A 356 -2.43 -19.08 7.93
C VAL A 356 -1.56 -17.84 8.11
N VAL A 357 -2.10 -16.67 7.77
CA VAL A 357 -1.48 -15.38 8.09
C VAL A 357 -1.79 -15.03 9.54
N LEU A 358 -0.78 -14.73 10.31
CA LEU A 358 -0.89 -14.29 11.70
C LEU A 358 -1.02 -12.77 11.81
N GLU A 359 -0.19 -12.05 11.04
CA GLU A 359 -0.14 -10.58 11.03
C GLU A 359 0.57 -10.04 9.79
N ILE A 360 0.40 -8.75 9.55
CA ILE A 360 1.19 -7.98 8.61
C ILE A 360 1.86 -6.83 9.34
N ASN A 361 3.13 -6.59 9.06
CA ASN A 361 3.94 -5.57 9.72
C ASN A 361 4.26 -4.43 8.74
N ALA A 362 3.78 -3.21 9.03
CA ALA A 362 4.08 -2.01 8.26
C ALA A 362 5.48 -1.43 8.54
N SER A 363 6.07 -1.77 9.68
CA SER A 363 7.39 -1.29 10.09
C SER A 363 8.27 -2.46 10.55
N PRO A 364 8.55 -3.43 9.66
CA PRO A 364 9.25 -4.65 10.07
C PRO A 364 10.71 -4.38 10.43
N GLY A 365 11.20 -5.08 11.44
CA GLY A 365 12.62 -5.02 11.83
C GLY A 365 13.52 -5.57 10.73
N THR A 366 14.63 -4.91 10.47
CA THR A 366 15.56 -5.24 9.38
C THR A 366 16.78 -6.03 9.84
N PHE A 367 17.11 -5.97 11.14
CA PHE A 367 18.32 -6.61 11.67
C PHE A 367 18.28 -8.14 11.53
N GLY A 368 17.24 -8.80 12.02
CA GLY A 368 17.16 -10.27 11.99
C GLY A 368 17.20 -10.85 10.56
N ILE A 369 16.53 -10.21 9.61
CA ILE A 369 16.58 -10.65 8.22
C ILE A 369 17.94 -10.39 7.58
N SER A 370 18.64 -9.29 7.93
CA SER A 370 20.01 -9.02 7.48
C SER A 370 20.97 -10.13 7.92
N GLU A 371 20.85 -10.60 9.16
CA GLU A 371 21.65 -11.72 9.67
C GLU A 371 21.39 -13.03 8.91
N VAL A 372 20.13 -13.29 8.56
CA VAL A 372 19.73 -14.50 7.83
C VAL A 372 20.28 -14.50 6.40
N ILE A 373 20.14 -13.38 5.67
CA ILE A 373 20.58 -13.29 4.28
C ILE A 373 22.07 -12.95 4.14
N LYS A 374 22.78 -12.67 5.27
CA LYS A 374 24.20 -12.26 5.32
C LYS A 374 24.50 -11.01 4.50
N ARG A 375 23.56 -10.08 4.47
CA ARG A 375 23.65 -8.79 3.77
C ARG A 375 22.78 -7.75 4.48
N ASN A 376 23.13 -6.49 4.33
CA ASN A 376 22.26 -5.44 4.83
C ASN A 376 20.94 -5.41 4.00
N PHE A 377 19.83 -5.68 4.67
CA PHE A 377 18.52 -5.78 4.03
C PHE A 377 18.06 -4.45 3.42
N ILE A 378 18.44 -3.31 4.01
CA ILE A 378 18.11 -1.98 3.46
C ILE A 378 18.71 -1.82 2.06
N ASN A 379 19.95 -2.28 1.86
CA ASN A 379 20.60 -2.23 0.56
C ASN A 379 19.83 -3.04 -0.49
N VAL A 380 19.39 -4.24 -0.14
CA VAL A 380 18.59 -5.09 -1.03
C VAL A 380 17.28 -4.41 -1.39
N MET A 381 16.58 -3.85 -0.42
CA MET A 381 15.28 -3.21 -0.64
C MET A 381 15.41 -1.93 -1.49
N VAL A 382 16.36 -1.04 -1.15
CA VAL A 382 16.51 0.24 -1.87
C VAL A 382 17.00 0.03 -3.29
N ASN A 383 17.83 -0.98 -3.53
CA ASN A 383 18.27 -1.33 -4.88
C ASN A 383 17.11 -1.68 -5.83
N GLU A 384 16.00 -2.20 -5.30
CA GLU A 384 14.79 -2.48 -6.09
C GLU A 384 13.94 -1.22 -6.37
N LEU A 385 14.22 -0.10 -5.67
CA LEU A 385 13.56 1.20 -5.86
C LEU A 385 14.35 2.07 -6.86
N ASN A 386 14.55 1.58 -8.08
CA ASN A 386 15.42 2.21 -9.08
C ASN A 386 14.67 2.93 -10.21
N ASP A 387 13.35 2.87 -10.24
CA ASP A 387 12.50 3.55 -11.22
C ASP A 387 11.31 4.24 -10.54
N PRO A 388 11.30 5.58 -10.42
CA PRO A 388 10.19 6.32 -9.82
C PRO A 388 8.82 6.07 -10.48
N SER A 389 8.80 5.64 -11.74
CA SER A 389 7.56 5.33 -12.45
C SER A 389 6.86 4.07 -11.91
N GLU A 390 7.58 3.24 -11.15
CA GLU A 390 7.07 2.02 -10.54
C GLU A 390 6.61 2.20 -9.08
N PHE A 391 6.81 3.39 -8.46
CA PHE A 391 6.46 3.60 -7.06
C PHE A 391 4.95 3.53 -6.82
N MET A 392 4.57 2.87 -5.73
CA MET A 392 3.22 2.96 -5.19
C MET A 392 3.10 4.22 -4.34
N LEU A 393 2.43 5.24 -4.87
CA LEU A 393 2.09 6.44 -4.12
C LEU A 393 0.69 6.28 -3.50
N GLN A 394 0.45 6.96 -2.39
CA GLN A 394 -0.87 6.98 -1.80
C GLN A 394 -1.91 7.58 -2.76
N ASP A 395 -3.06 6.93 -2.92
CA ASP A 395 -4.14 7.42 -3.76
C ASP A 395 -4.67 8.77 -3.26
N LYS A 396 -4.92 9.68 -4.19
CA LYS A 396 -5.57 10.97 -3.95
C LYS A 396 -6.65 11.19 -5.00
N THR A 397 -7.73 11.85 -4.63
CA THR A 397 -8.83 12.12 -5.57
C THR A 397 -8.52 13.33 -6.44
N ALA A 398 -8.68 13.15 -7.74
CA ALA A 398 -8.66 14.21 -8.75
C ALA A 398 -10.03 14.35 -9.40
N GLY A 399 -10.34 15.50 -9.96
CA GLY A 399 -11.51 15.71 -10.80
C GLY A 399 -11.37 14.99 -12.16
N PHE A 400 -12.46 14.77 -12.86
CA PHE A 400 -12.40 14.19 -14.21
C PHE A 400 -11.77 15.14 -15.25
N VAL A 401 -11.64 16.43 -14.92
CA VAL A 401 -10.87 17.44 -15.63
C VAL A 401 -10.03 18.23 -14.64
N GLU A 402 -8.77 18.43 -14.97
CA GLU A 402 -7.82 19.21 -14.19
C GLU A 402 -6.95 20.09 -15.10
N SER A 403 -6.43 21.20 -14.57
CA SER A 403 -5.30 21.89 -15.19
C SER A 403 -4.04 21.14 -14.89
N ILE A 404 -3.22 20.90 -15.89
CA ILE A 404 -1.93 20.21 -15.76
C ILE A 404 -0.83 21.08 -16.34
N ASN A 405 0.34 21.04 -15.72
CA ASN A 405 1.54 21.66 -16.27
C ASN A 405 2.37 20.62 -17.02
N ILE A 406 2.74 20.91 -18.27
CA ILE A 406 3.61 20.05 -19.08
C ILE A 406 4.94 20.75 -19.29
N LYS A 407 6.01 20.14 -18.79
CA LYS A 407 7.39 20.54 -19.07
C LYS A 407 7.83 19.93 -20.39
N PHE A 408 7.92 20.73 -21.44
CA PHE A 408 8.39 20.31 -22.76
C PHE A 408 9.91 20.40 -22.92
N ALA A 409 10.54 21.36 -22.23
CA ALA A 409 11.98 21.58 -22.14
C ALA A 409 12.27 22.37 -20.87
N ASP A 410 13.53 22.53 -20.48
CA ASP A 410 13.90 23.20 -19.22
C ASP A 410 13.33 24.63 -19.05
N ASN A 411 13.05 25.30 -20.12
CA ASN A 411 12.48 26.66 -20.13
C ASN A 411 11.16 26.75 -20.90
N VAL A 412 10.44 25.65 -21.06
CA VAL A 412 9.14 25.60 -21.75
C VAL A 412 8.18 24.75 -20.92
N HIS A 413 7.40 25.44 -20.11
CA HIS A 413 6.30 24.90 -19.31
C HIS A 413 4.99 25.47 -19.83
N VAL A 414 3.97 24.64 -19.98
CA VAL A 414 2.68 25.07 -20.50
C VAL A 414 1.55 24.40 -19.71
N ASP A 415 0.64 25.22 -19.21
CA ASP A 415 -0.58 24.75 -18.58
C ASP A 415 -1.61 24.37 -19.64
N MET A 416 -2.19 23.19 -19.48
CA MET A 416 -3.21 22.64 -20.37
C MET A 416 -4.34 22.03 -19.59
N LEU A 417 -5.57 22.14 -20.11
CA LEU A 417 -6.69 21.38 -19.57
C LEU A 417 -6.63 19.92 -20.02
N ALA A 418 -6.64 19.02 -19.05
CA ALA A 418 -6.60 17.59 -19.26
C ALA A 418 -7.90 16.92 -18.78
N LYS A 419 -8.45 16.04 -19.59
CA LYS A 419 -9.42 15.05 -19.15
C LYS A 419 -8.67 13.83 -18.63
N LEU A 420 -9.05 13.39 -17.43
CA LEU A 420 -8.47 12.24 -16.75
C LEU A 420 -9.32 11.00 -17.09
N ASP A 421 -8.81 10.11 -17.93
CA ASP A 421 -9.59 9.02 -18.51
C ASP A 421 -9.14 7.64 -17.98
N THR A 422 -9.83 7.17 -16.95
CA THR A 422 -9.57 5.86 -16.32
C THR A 422 -9.91 4.69 -17.23
N GLY A 423 -10.75 4.88 -18.23
CA GLY A 423 -11.08 3.87 -19.24
C GLY A 423 -10.03 3.74 -20.34
N ASN A 424 -9.16 4.75 -20.49
CA ASN A 424 -8.15 4.75 -21.54
C ASN A 424 -6.93 3.88 -21.17
N SER A 425 -6.89 2.66 -21.70
CA SER A 425 -5.80 1.69 -21.50
C SER A 425 -4.74 1.73 -22.60
N THR A 426 -4.72 2.76 -23.44
CA THR A 426 -3.71 2.90 -24.50
C THR A 426 -2.30 3.14 -23.91
N THR A 427 -1.26 2.83 -24.72
CA THR A 427 0.15 2.93 -24.30
C THR A 427 0.70 4.36 -24.24
N ALA A 428 -0.12 5.36 -24.56
CA ALA A 428 0.25 6.78 -24.51
C ALA A 428 -0.99 7.62 -24.17
N SER A 429 -0.81 8.71 -23.42
CA SER A 429 -1.78 9.79 -23.32
C SER A 429 -1.96 10.48 -24.68
N THR A 430 -2.98 11.27 -24.88
CA THR A 430 -3.16 12.02 -26.14
C THR A 430 -3.02 13.52 -25.88
N MET A 431 -2.30 14.21 -26.76
CA MET A 431 -2.15 15.64 -26.72
C MET A 431 -2.53 16.25 -28.07
N GLU A 432 -3.45 17.19 -28.04
CA GLU A 432 -3.85 17.96 -29.22
C GLU A 432 -2.94 19.20 -29.40
N VAL A 433 -2.33 19.30 -30.55
CA VAL A 433 -1.52 20.46 -30.95
C VAL A 433 -2.09 21.09 -32.24
N GLY A 434 -1.84 22.36 -32.48
CA GLY A 434 -2.37 23.05 -33.66
C GLY A 434 -1.94 22.38 -34.98
N LYS A 435 -0.67 22.60 -35.36
CA LYS A 435 -0.03 21.94 -36.51
C LYS A 435 1.25 21.27 -36.06
N PHE A 436 1.53 20.10 -36.57
CA PHE A 436 2.81 19.44 -36.36
C PHE A 436 3.37 18.89 -37.69
N ALA A 437 4.68 18.77 -37.76
CA ALA A 437 5.40 18.12 -38.83
C ALA A 437 5.98 16.79 -38.32
N ASP A 438 5.85 15.73 -39.10
CA ASP A 438 6.44 14.41 -38.87
C ASP A 438 7.37 14.09 -40.04
N ASN A 439 8.68 14.02 -39.77
CA ASN A 439 9.70 13.66 -40.78
C ASN A 439 10.12 12.20 -40.71
N GLY A 440 9.38 11.37 -39.96
CA GLY A 440 9.66 9.96 -39.75
C GLY A 440 10.62 9.69 -38.58
N LYS A 441 11.46 10.63 -38.18
CA LYS A 441 12.41 10.53 -37.05
C LYS A 441 12.05 11.44 -35.89
N GLU A 442 11.46 12.59 -36.21
CA GLU A 442 11.11 13.63 -35.25
C GLU A 442 9.72 14.19 -35.50
N ILE A 443 9.08 14.62 -34.44
CA ILE A 443 7.81 15.35 -34.43
C ILE A 443 8.07 16.78 -33.97
N SER A 444 7.73 17.76 -34.80
CA SER A 444 7.96 19.17 -34.49
C SER A 444 6.65 19.94 -34.47
N PHE A 445 6.43 20.77 -33.46
CA PHE A 445 5.26 21.64 -33.34
C PHE A 445 5.57 22.87 -32.49
N LYS A 446 4.68 23.87 -32.57
CA LYS A 446 4.77 25.09 -31.77
C LYS A 446 4.01 24.93 -30.47
N VAL A 447 4.67 25.17 -29.34
CA VAL A 447 4.08 25.15 -28.00
C VAL A 447 4.77 26.19 -27.11
N GLY A 448 4.01 26.87 -26.25
CA GLY A 448 4.55 27.95 -25.40
C GLY A 448 5.26 29.07 -26.21
N GLY A 449 4.80 29.34 -27.44
CA GLY A 449 5.42 30.34 -28.32
C GLY A 449 6.69 29.86 -29.04
N LYS A 450 7.27 28.71 -28.70
CA LYS A 450 8.51 28.16 -29.26
C LYS A 450 8.22 26.97 -30.20
N ASN A 451 9.05 26.81 -31.24
CA ASN A 451 9.05 25.60 -32.07
C ASN A 451 9.98 24.58 -31.41
N LEU A 452 9.43 23.42 -31.06
CA LEU A 452 10.15 22.31 -30.45
C LEU A 452 10.13 21.07 -31.35
N SER A 453 11.19 20.28 -31.27
CA SER A 453 11.31 19.00 -31.96
C SER A 453 11.58 17.89 -30.94
N PHE A 454 10.86 16.79 -31.07
CA PHE A 454 10.93 15.62 -30.20
C PHE A 454 11.27 14.39 -31.02
N LYS A 455 12.12 13.52 -30.48
CA LYS A 455 12.39 12.20 -31.10
C LYS A 455 11.09 11.41 -31.18
N LYS A 456 10.73 10.98 -32.40
CA LYS A 456 9.56 10.12 -32.62
C LYS A 456 9.78 8.77 -31.94
N GLN A 457 8.80 8.35 -31.18
CA GLN A 457 8.73 7.01 -30.58
C GLN A 457 7.87 6.08 -31.47
N LYS A 458 7.81 4.79 -31.10
CA LYS A 458 6.93 3.82 -31.77
C LYS A 458 5.49 4.36 -31.76
N SER A 459 4.88 4.48 -32.93
CA SER A 459 3.50 4.99 -33.05
C SER A 459 2.50 4.15 -32.24
N MET A 460 1.43 4.81 -31.79
CA MET A 460 0.31 4.16 -31.11
C MET A 460 -0.81 3.89 -32.10
N ILE A 461 -1.40 2.71 -32.06
CA ILE A 461 -2.62 2.39 -32.81
C ILE A 461 -3.82 2.72 -31.93
N ALA A 462 -4.65 3.66 -32.35
CA ALA A 462 -5.91 4.00 -31.73
C ALA A 462 -7.07 3.41 -32.55
N LYS A 463 -8.08 2.88 -31.87
CA LYS A 463 -9.31 2.36 -32.51
C LYS A 463 -10.47 3.31 -32.24
N ALA A 464 -11.25 3.61 -33.25
CA ALA A 464 -12.51 4.32 -33.14
C ALA A 464 -13.56 3.56 -33.97
N GLY A 465 -14.36 2.74 -33.29
CA GLY A 465 -15.22 1.76 -33.96
C GLY A 465 -14.38 0.71 -34.68
N GLU A 466 -14.66 0.47 -35.96
CA GLU A 466 -13.90 -0.47 -36.81
C GLU A 466 -12.63 0.14 -37.42
N GLU A 467 -12.46 1.44 -37.37
CA GLU A 467 -11.32 2.12 -37.95
C GLU A 467 -10.11 2.14 -37.00
N GLN A 468 -8.91 1.95 -37.59
CA GLN A 468 -7.65 2.03 -36.88
C GLN A 468 -6.84 3.23 -37.40
N TYR A 469 -6.34 4.02 -36.45
CA TYR A 469 -5.53 5.19 -36.75
C TYR A 469 -4.15 5.06 -36.12
N GLU A 470 -3.12 5.24 -36.92
CA GLU A 470 -1.76 5.33 -36.42
C GLU A 470 -1.50 6.77 -35.95
N ARG A 471 -1.06 6.94 -34.68
CA ARG A 471 -0.73 8.22 -34.10
C ARG A 471 0.76 8.27 -33.73
N PRO A 472 1.50 9.28 -34.22
CA PRO A 472 2.88 9.46 -33.83
C PRO A 472 2.98 9.77 -32.34
N THR A 473 4.02 9.27 -31.67
CA THR A 473 4.21 9.49 -30.24
C THR A 473 5.56 10.12 -29.93
N ILE A 474 5.57 10.91 -28.87
CA ILE A 474 6.75 11.56 -28.28
C ILE A 474 6.82 11.23 -26.79
N ILE A 475 7.96 11.52 -26.16
CA ILE A 475 8.10 11.55 -24.70
C ILE A 475 8.33 12.99 -24.30
N VAL A 476 7.55 13.49 -23.34
CA VAL A 476 7.79 14.77 -22.68
C VAL A 476 8.51 14.53 -21.36
N PRO A 477 9.47 15.40 -20.95
CA PRO A 477 10.27 15.17 -19.77
C PRO A 477 9.48 15.02 -18.48
N GLU A 478 8.43 15.83 -18.28
CA GLU A 478 7.66 15.83 -17.04
C GLU A 478 6.27 16.42 -17.24
N ILE A 479 5.30 15.90 -16.47
CA ILE A 479 4.02 16.56 -16.24
C ILE A 479 3.76 16.72 -14.75
N THR A 480 3.06 17.79 -14.38
CA THR A 480 2.57 18.04 -13.03
C THR A 480 1.05 18.07 -13.05
N VAL A 481 0.42 17.32 -12.15
CA VAL A 481 -1.02 17.30 -11.95
C VAL A 481 -1.29 17.54 -10.46
N GLY A 482 -1.92 18.67 -10.12
CA GLY A 482 -1.98 19.13 -8.74
C GLY A 482 -0.57 19.26 -8.16
N LEU A 483 -0.28 18.47 -7.13
CA LEU A 483 1.00 18.51 -6.41
C LEU A 483 1.97 17.38 -6.80
N ARG A 484 1.57 16.50 -7.70
CA ARG A 484 2.35 15.31 -8.07
C ARG A 484 2.91 15.41 -9.48
N LYS A 485 4.09 14.83 -9.66
CA LYS A 485 4.84 14.85 -10.91
C LYS A 485 5.08 13.44 -11.44
N VAL A 486 5.14 13.33 -12.75
CA VAL A 486 5.56 12.12 -13.46
C VAL A 486 6.54 12.50 -14.55
N LYS A 487 7.70 11.85 -14.57
CA LYS A 487 8.73 12.01 -15.62
C LYS A 487 8.45 11.07 -16.79
N ASP A 488 9.03 11.40 -17.95
CA ASP A 488 9.05 10.55 -19.15
C ASP A 488 7.66 10.09 -19.61
N VAL A 489 6.77 11.05 -19.77
CA VAL A 489 5.38 10.78 -20.15
C VAL A 489 5.23 10.69 -21.66
N ARG A 490 4.69 9.56 -22.11
CA ARG A 490 4.46 9.32 -23.53
C ARG A 490 3.13 9.90 -24.00
N PHE A 491 3.18 10.71 -25.04
CA PHE A 491 2.01 11.32 -25.67
C PHE A 491 1.89 10.93 -27.14
N ALA A 492 0.69 10.54 -27.55
CA ALA A 492 0.30 10.53 -28.94
C ALA A 492 -0.07 11.96 -29.34
N VAL A 493 0.59 12.49 -30.37
CA VAL A 493 0.36 13.84 -30.90
C VAL A 493 -0.71 13.77 -31.96
N VAL A 494 -1.76 14.57 -31.80
CA VAL A 494 -2.86 14.66 -32.76
C VAL A 494 -3.14 16.12 -33.11
N LYS A 495 -3.67 16.35 -34.30
CA LYS A 495 -4.07 17.68 -34.72
C LYS A 495 -5.30 18.15 -33.94
N SER A 496 -5.26 19.37 -33.43
CA SER A 496 -6.38 19.97 -32.70
C SER A 496 -7.66 19.96 -33.53
N ARG A 497 -8.76 19.59 -32.88
CA ARG A 497 -10.10 19.63 -33.45
C ARG A 497 -10.79 20.91 -33.00
N GLU A 498 -11.56 21.49 -33.90
CA GLU A 498 -12.39 22.64 -33.55
C GLU A 498 -13.43 22.25 -32.50
N ASN A 499 -13.68 23.13 -31.52
CA ASN A 499 -14.69 22.98 -30.45
C ASN A 499 -14.39 21.98 -29.30
N LYS A 500 -13.15 21.68 -28.99
CA LYS A 500 -12.83 20.96 -27.75
C LYS A 500 -12.30 21.89 -26.66
N THR A 501 -12.74 21.65 -25.43
CA THR A 501 -12.33 22.40 -24.24
C THR A 501 -11.07 21.82 -23.59
N THR A 502 -10.76 20.54 -23.82
CA THR A 502 -9.53 19.90 -23.29
C THR A 502 -8.57 19.54 -24.41
N ASN A 503 -7.31 19.92 -24.21
CA ASN A 503 -6.23 19.64 -25.17
C ASN A 503 -5.51 18.32 -24.87
N VAL A 504 -5.70 17.77 -23.67
CA VAL A 504 -5.01 16.58 -23.20
C VAL A 504 -6.00 15.54 -22.71
N LEU A 505 -5.74 14.28 -23.06
CA LEU A 505 -6.41 13.12 -22.50
C LEU A 505 -5.36 12.26 -21.80
N LEU A 506 -5.34 12.29 -20.47
CA LEU A 506 -4.43 11.45 -19.67
C LEU A 506 -4.97 10.03 -19.59
N ASN A 507 -4.12 9.07 -19.89
CA ASN A 507 -4.48 7.67 -19.84
C ASN A 507 -4.33 7.07 -18.43
N ARG A 508 -4.88 5.87 -18.25
CA ARG A 508 -4.87 5.14 -16.98
C ARG A 508 -3.46 4.91 -16.44
N ASP A 509 -2.45 4.70 -17.30
CA ASP A 509 -1.07 4.50 -16.89
C ASP A 509 -0.52 5.71 -16.15
N VAL A 510 -0.68 6.91 -16.73
CA VAL A 510 -0.25 8.17 -16.09
C VAL A 510 -0.99 8.41 -14.79
N LEU A 511 -2.30 8.16 -14.74
CA LEU A 511 -3.10 8.33 -13.51
C LEU A 511 -2.65 7.38 -12.41
N SER A 512 -2.33 6.15 -12.76
CA SER A 512 -1.80 5.16 -11.81
C SER A 512 -0.42 5.57 -11.29
N ARG A 513 0.46 6.10 -12.15
CA ARG A 513 1.78 6.61 -11.76
C ARG A 513 1.71 7.83 -10.85
N LEU A 514 0.67 8.63 -11.01
CA LEU A 514 0.38 9.78 -10.15
C LEU A 514 -0.31 9.36 -8.84
N GLY A 515 -0.86 8.15 -8.74
CA GLY A 515 -1.64 7.70 -7.59
C GLY A 515 -2.93 8.51 -7.41
N TYR A 516 -3.66 8.78 -8.52
CA TYR A 516 -4.95 9.45 -8.46
C TYR A 516 -6.10 8.49 -8.74
N THR A 517 -7.13 8.58 -7.89
CA THR A 517 -8.49 8.14 -8.22
C THR A 517 -9.24 9.31 -8.85
N VAL A 518 -10.09 9.05 -9.83
CA VAL A 518 -10.80 10.12 -10.57
C VAL A 518 -12.25 10.18 -10.14
N HIS A 519 -12.68 11.33 -9.64
CA HIS A 519 -14.08 11.58 -9.32
C HIS A 519 -14.88 11.83 -10.63
N PRO A 520 -15.91 11.03 -10.93
CA PRO A 520 -16.52 11.02 -12.26
C PRO A 520 -17.40 12.23 -12.56
N SER A 521 -17.83 12.98 -11.56
CA SER A 521 -18.78 14.08 -11.71
C SER A 521 -18.27 15.45 -11.25
N THR A 522 -17.05 15.54 -10.73
CA THR A 522 -16.46 16.79 -10.24
C THR A 522 -15.20 17.12 -11.01
N ALA A 523 -15.13 18.32 -11.58
CA ALA A 523 -13.92 18.85 -12.21
C ALA A 523 -13.12 19.72 -11.23
N HIS A 524 -11.83 19.89 -11.48
CA HIS A 524 -10.94 20.83 -10.76
C HIS A 524 -10.91 20.64 -9.24
N ILE A 525 -10.82 19.39 -8.77
CA ILE A 525 -10.64 19.07 -7.35
C ILE A 525 -9.22 19.47 -6.91
N LEU A 526 -8.21 19.23 -7.77
CA LEU A 526 -6.80 19.58 -7.49
C LEU A 526 -6.45 21.01 -7.91
N THR A 527 -7.26 21.61 -8.76
CA THR A 527 -7.07 22.97 -9.32
C THR A 527 -8.34 23.80 -9.17
N PRO A 528 -8.79 24.08 -7.93
CA PRO A 528 -10.08 24.72 -7.66
C PRO A 528 -10.17 26.14 -8.22
N GLU A 529 -9.08 26.83 -8.45
CA GLU A 529 -8.98 28.14 -9.09
C GLU A 529 -9.52 28.11 -10.54
N MET A 530 -9.53 26.93 -11.17
CA MET A 530 -10.01 26.72 -12.53
C MET A 530 -11.50 26.39 -12.60
N GLN A 531 -12.23 26.29 -11.49
CA GLN A 531 -13.67 25.92 -11.45
C GLN A 531 -14.58 26.88 -12.21
N LYS A 532 -14.11 28.08 -12.54
CA LYS A 532 -14.84 29.06 -13.35
C LYS A 532 -14.91 28.69 -14.83
N ILE A 533 -14.16 27.69 -15.27
CA ILE A 533 -14.19 27.22 -16.66
C ILE A 533 -15.42 26.34 -16.85
N ASP A 534 -16.25 26.70 -17.83
CA ASP A 534 -17.42 25.89 -18.20
C ASP A 534 -17.00 24.54 -18.79
N VAL A 535 -17.18 23.48 -18.01
CA VAL A 535 -16.89 22.09 -18.41
C VAL A 535 -18.12 21.34 -18.92
N SER A 536 -19.26 22.00 -19.04
CA SER A 536 -20.55 21.39 -19.46
C SER A 536 -20.51 20.80 -20.87
N ARG A 537 -19.52 21.17 -21.68
CA ARG A 537 -19.32 20.71 -23.06
C ARG A 537 -18.23 19.62 -23.20
N LEU A 538 -17.75 19.07 -22.10
CA LEU A 538 -16.81 17.97 -22.05
C LEU A 538 -17.52 16.63 -22.03
#